data_4b400bcdc72dc0df317872f9b04355a2
#
_entry.id   4b400bcdc72dc0df317872f9b04355a2
#
_cell.length_a   1.000
_cell.length_b   1.000
_cell.length_c   1.000
_cell.angle_alpha   90.00
_cell.angle_beta   90.00
_cell.angle_gamma   90.00
#
_symmetry.space_group_name_H-M   'P 1'
#
loop_
_entity.id
_entity.type
_entity.pdbx_description
1 polymer ?
#
loop_
_entity_poly.entity_id
_entity_poly.type
_entity_poly.pdbx_seq_one_letter_code
_entity_poly.pdbx_strand_id
1 'polypeptide(L)'
;MTPLGPTARNTWRVSAAAADLVRPALPARRVELPARPKRLAFDLSATAIIVVDMQNDFCHPQGWLASIGLDIAPARAPIAPLRALLPRLRAAAVPVVWLNWGSRPDRLNLSPALLHVYNGSGAATGLGDPLPGTGSPVLQAGAWSAQLVEELVPEPADIRVDKHRMSGFWDTPLDSILRNLRVSTLLFAGVNLDQCVLHSLADANFLGYDTLLLEDCAATTNPDFCRDATILNIHQIFGFTLLSGDLIAALPA
;
A
#
# COMPACT_ATOMS: atom_id res chain seq x y z
N MET A 1 29.67 2.10 -23.49
CA MET A 1 29.00 2.66 -22.30
C MET A 1 28.08 1.60 -21.69
N THR A 2 28.22 1.36 -20.39
CA THR A 2 27.46 0.37 -19.63
C THR A 2 26.24 1.04 -18.95
N PRO A 3 25.07 0.37 -18.88
CA PRO A 3 23.92 0.91 -18.13
C PRO A 3 24.21 0.92 -16.63
N LEU A 4 23.82 2.01 -15.95
CA LEU A 4 23.96 2.23 -14.50
C LEU A 4 22.66 2.83 -13.97
N GLY A 5 21.85 2.06 -13.25
CA GLY A 5 20.59 2.50 -12.66
C GLY A 5 19.72 1.34 -12.19
N PRO A 6 18.69 1.63 -11.35
CA PRO A 6 17.83 0.61 -10.74
C PRO A 6 16.85 -0.06 -11.72
N THR A 7 16.47 0.65 -12.81
CA THR A 7 15.49 0.16 -13.80
C THR A 7 15.86 0.64 -15.21
N ALA A 8 15.24 0.02 -16.23
CA ALA A 8 15.39 0.46 -17.62
C ALA A 8 14.92 1.92 -17.83
N ARG A 9 13.96 2.42 -17.03
CA ARG A 9 13.44 3.80 -17.10
C ARG A 9 14.34 4.82 -16.37
N ASN A 10 15.14 4.36 -15.40
CA ASN A 10 15.99 5.20 -14.58
C ASN A 10 17.40 4.69 -14.60
N THR A 11 18.06 4.84 -15.74
CA THR A 11 19.44 4.39 -15.97
C THR A 11 20.24 5.43 -16.75
N TRP A 12 21.49 5.57 -16.39
CA TRP A 12 22.50 6.33 -17.14
C TRP A 12 23.30 5.35 -18.00
N ARG A 13 24.10 5.90 -18.90
CA ARG A 13 25.10 5.11 -19.63
C ARG A 13 26.49 5.68 -19.32
N VAL A 14 27.39 4.84 -18.79
CA VAL A 14 28.69 5.29 -18.30
C VAL A 14 29.85 4.53 -18.94
N SER A 15 31.00 5.19 -19.02
CA SER A 15 32.29 4.62 -19.33
C SER A 15 33.37 5.29 -18.47
N ALA A 16 34.65 4.85 -18.57
CA ALA A 16 35.74 5.50 -17.84
C ALA A 16 35.96 6.99 -18.23
N ALA A 17 35.52 7.38 -19.44
CA ALA A 17 35.75 8.73 -19.96
C ALA A 17 34.52 9.62 -19.99
N ALA A 18 33.29 9.08 -19.85
CA ALA A 18 32.07 9.85 -20.03
C ALA A 18 30.87 9.24 -19.30
N ALA A 19 29.92 10.09 -18.91
CA ALA A 19 28.59 9.71 -18.41
C ALA A 19 27.51 10.42 -19.24
N ASP A 20 26.56 9.66 -19.76
CA ASP A 20 25.35 10.14 -20.40
C ASP A 20 24.19 10.02 -19.39
N LEU A 21 23.65 11.14 -18.98
CA LEU A 21 22.58 11.27 -17.97
C LEU A 21 21.16 11.23 -18.59
N VAL A 22 21.07 11.15 -19.92
CA VAL A 22 19.78 11.10 -20.62
C VAL A 22 19.13 9.75 -20.32
N ARG A 23 17.97 9.81 -19.71
CA ARG A 23 17.18 8.60 -19.39
C ARG A 23 16.35 8.19 -20.60
N PRO A 24 16.22 6.88 -20.86
CA PRO A 24 15.39 6.39 -21.95
C PRO A 24 13.94 6.87 -21.82
N ALA A 25 13.39 7.39 -22.91
CA ALA A 25 11.97 7.58 -23.07
C ALA A 25 11.33 6.23 -23.42
N LEU A 26 10.50 5.69 -22.55
CA LEU A 26 9.73 4.49 -22.83
C LEU A 26 8.31 4.89 -23.31
N PRO A 27 7.75 4.16 -24.32
CA PRO A 27 6.39 4.43 -24.79
C PRO A 27 5.39 4.21 -23.65
N ALA A 28 4.38 5.09 -23.57
CA ALA A 28 3.31 4.94 -22.63
C ALA A 28 2.46 3.69 -22.96
N ARG A 29 2.12 2.93 -21.93
CA ARG A 29 1.15 1.83 -22.01
C ARG A 29 -0.19 2.30 -21.49
N ARG A 30 -0.90 3.05 -22.36
CA ARG A 30 -2.17 3.68 -22.01
C ARG A 30 -3.25 2.64 -21.80
N VAL A 31 -3.93 2.69 -20.67
CA VAL A 31 -5.19 2.00 -20.38
C VAL A 31 -6.29 3.02 -20.15
N GLU A 32 -7.53 2.63 -20.47
CA GLU A 32 -8.72 3.44 -20.24
C GLU A 32 -9.83 2.58 -19.68
N LEU A 33 -10.49 3.05 -18.61
CA LEU A 33 -11.49 2.27 -17.89
C LEU A 33 -12.53 3.17 -17.19
N PRO A 34 -13.67 2.60 -16.79
CA PRO A 34 -14.61 3.27 -15.91
C PRO A 34 -13.97 3.64 -14.57
N ALA A 35 -14.22 4.85 -14.10
CA ALA A 35 -13.79 5.33 -12.80
C ALA A 35 -14.74 6.41 -12.29
N ARG A 36 -14.62 6.80 -11.05
CA ARG A 36 -15.37 7.90 -10.46
C ARG A 36 -14.42 9.02 -10.02
N PRO A 37 -14.81 10.28 -10.18
CA PRO A 37 -16.11 10.78 -10.68
C PRO A 37 -16.26 10.78 -12.19
N LYS A 38 -15.27 10.32 -12.97
CA LYS A 38 -15.32 10.27 -14.46
C LYS A 38 -14.42 9.13 -14.98
N ARG A 39 -14.61 8.73 -16.25
CA ARG A 39 -13.71 7.80 -16.95
C ARG A 39 -12.27 8.28 -16.84
N LEU A 40 -11.36 7.33 -16.71
CA LEU A 40 -9.95 7.59 -16.49
C LEU A 40 -9.09 6.89 -17.53
N ALA A 41 -8.02 7.57 -17.95
CA ALA A 41 -6.94 6.96 -18.71
C ALA A 41 -5.60 7.28 -18.03
N PHE A 42 -4.72 6.27 -17.92
CA PHE A 42 -3.39 6.43 -17.33
C PHE A 42 -2.35 5.50 -17.96
N ASP A 43 -1.08 5.73 -17.64
CA ASP A 43 0.04 4.96 -18.16
C ASP A 43 0.46 3.86 -17.18
N LEU A 44 0.17 2.59 -17.52
CA LEU A 44 0.63 1.43 -16.73
C LEU A 44 2.14 1.40 -16.51
N SER A 45 2.91 1.92 -17.47
CA SER A 45 4.37 1.92 -17.36
C SER A 45 4.90 2.89 -16.30
N ALA A 46 4.07 3.85 -15.86
CA ALA A 46 4.37 4.82 -14.80
C ALA A 46 3.51 4.59 -13.55
N THR A 47 2.93 3.40 -13.39
CA THR A 47 2.00 3.05 -12.30
C THR A 47 2.63 2.03 -11.35
N ALA A 48 2.30 2.11 -10.06
CA ALA A 48 2.52 1.07 -9.06
C ALA A 48 1.26 0.86 -8.22
N ILE A 49 1.10 -0.33 -7.63
CA ILE A 49 0.08 -0.57 -6.60
C ILE A 49 0.71 -0.58 -5.22
N ILE A 50 0.06 0.11 -4.27
CA ILE A 50 0.40 0.14 -2.85
C ILE A 50 -0.67 -0.66 -2.11
N VAL A 51 -0.30 -1.82 -1.59
CA VAL A 51 -1.18 -2.67 -0.77
C VAL A 51 -0.83 -2.45 0.69
N VAL A 52 -1.77 -1.88 1.44
CA VAL A 52 -1.55 -1.36 2.79
C VAL A 52 -2.07 -2.35 3.82
N ASP A 53 -1.23 -2.75 4.76
CA ASP A 53 -1.54 -3.43 6.02
C ASP A 53 -2.42 -4.69 5.91
N MET A 54 -2.31 -5.46 4.83
CA MET A 54 -3.00 -6.75 4.69
C MET A 54 -2.31 -7.84 5.54
N GLN A 55 -2.10 -7.54 6.83
CA GLN A 55 -1.32 -8.32 7.79
C GLN A 55 -2.21 -9.15 8.72
N ASN A 56 -1.61 -10.14 9.40
CA ASN A 56 -2.31 -10.99 10.36
C ASN A 56 -2.99 -10.20 11.47
N ASP A 57 -2.37 -9.14 12.00
CA ASP A 57 -2.96 -8.31 13.05
C ASP A 57 -4.27 -7.65 12.64
N PHE A 58 -4.45 -7.34 11.36
CA PHE A 58 -5.68 -6.72 10.86
C PHE A 58 -6.68 -7.73 10.29
N CYS A 59 -6.18 -8.81 9.68
CA CYS A 59 -7.02 -9.68 8.84
C CYS A 59 -7.09 -11.14 9.30
N HIS A 60 -6.37 -11.57 10.35
CA HIS A 60 -6.38 -12.95 10.82
C HIS A 60 -7.22 -13.10 12.10
N PRO A 61 -8.00 -14.22 12.27
CA PRO A 61 -8.81 -14.44 13.48
C PRO A 61 -8.03 -14.46 14.79
N GLN A 62 -6.74 -14.72 14.75
CA GLN A 62 -5.84 -14.68 15.92
C GLN A 62 -4.98 -13.41 15.97
N GLY A 63 -5.26 -12.42 15.09
CA GLY A 63 -4.59 -11.14 15.05
C GLY A 63 -5.11 -10.15 16.08
N TRP A 64 -4.50 -8.97 16.09
CA TRP A 64 -4.78 -7.94 17.09
C TRP A 64 -6.23 -7.43 17.05
N LEU A 65 -6.78 -7.06 15.87
CA LEU A 65 -8.16 -6.53 15.79
C LEU A 65 -9.18 -7.54 16.33
N ALA A 66 -9.05 -8.82 15.99
CA ALA A 66 -9.91 -9.87 16.52
C ALA A 66 -9.73 -10.03 18.05
N SER A 67 -8.48 -9.94 18.55
CA SER A 67 -8.18 -10.10 19.98
C SER A 67 -8.80 -9.00 20.86
N ILE A 68 -9.05 -7.83 20.31
CA ILE A 68 -9.72 -6.72 20.99
C ILE A 68 -11.24 -6.68 20.73
N GLY A 69 -11.80 -7.72 20.12
CA GLY A 69 -13.23 -7.93 19.93
C GLY A 69 -13.86 -7.24 18.71
N LEU A 70 -13.04 -6.77 17.75
CA LEU A 70 -13.56 -6.21 16.51
C LEU A 70 -13.91 -7.31 15.50
N ASP A 71 -15.00 -7.08 14.75
CA ASP A 71 -15.31 -7.90 13.57
C ASP A 71 -14.29 -7.60 12.45
N ILE A 72 -13.51 -8.60 12.08
CA ILE A 72 -12.51 -8.50 11.02
C ILE A 72 -13.04 -8.85 9.62
N ALA A 73 -14.31 -9.26 9.50
CA ALA A 73 -14.87 -9.62 8.20
C ALA A 73 -14.71 -8.49 7.15
N PRO A 74 -14.94 -7.19 7.49
CA PRO A 74 -14.67 -6.10 6.57
C PRO A 74 -13.18 -6.01 6.17
N ALA A 75 -12.25 -6.17 7.11
CA ALA A 75 -10.81 -6.12 6.81
C ALA A 75 -10.34 -7.27 5.89
N ARG A 76 -11.07 -8.36 5.84
CA ARG A 76 -10.80 -9.51 4.97
C ARG A 76 -11.42 -9.38 3.57
N ALA A 77 -12.39 -8.50 3.39
CA ALA A 77 -13.08 -8.32 2.10
C ALA A 77 -12.13 -8.03 0.93
N PRO A 78 -11.04 -7.24 1.07
CA PRO A 78 -10.08 -6.97 0.01
C PRO A 78 -9.27 -8.19 -0.46
N ILE A 79 -9.21 -9.27 0.30
CA ILE A 79 -8.34 -10.44 -0.01
C ILE A 79 -8.70 -11.06 -1.36
N ALA A 80 -9.98 -11.33 -1.60
CA ALA A 80 -10.41 -12.02 -2.82
C ALA A 80 -10.14 -11.20 -4.10
N PRO A 81 -10.53 -9.91 -4.19
CA PRO A 81 -10.22 -9.09 -5.36
C PRO A 81 -8.72 -8.84 -5.53
N LEU A 82 -7.94 -8.69 -4.45
CA LEU A 82 -6.48 -8.57 -4.54
C LEU A 82 -5.83 -9.85 -5.09
N ARG A 83 -6.28 -11.05 -4.66
CA ARG A 83 -5.80 -12.32 -5.22
C ARG A 83 -6.04 -12.44 -6.72
N ALA A 84 -7.14 -11.89 -7.23
CA ALA A 84 -7.43 -11.87 -8.67
C ALA A 84 -6.59 -10.82 -9.41
N LEU A 85 -6.39 -9.65 -8.82
CA LEU A 85 -5.75 -8.49 -9.47
C LEU A 85 -4.22 -8.60 -9.50
N LEU A 86 -3.58 -8.95 -8.38
CA LEU A 86 -2.11 -8.87 -8.24
C LEU A 86 -1.34 -9.68 -9.29
N PRO A 87 -1.70 -10.93 -9.63
CA PRO A 87 -1.03 -11.67 -10.70
C PRO A 87 -1.12 -10.96 -12.06
N ARG A 88 -2.25 -10.30 -12.34
CA ARG A 88 -2.46 -9.57 -13.60
C ARG A 88 -1.61 -8.30 -13.66
N LEU A 89 -1.47 -7.57 -12.56
CA LEU A 89 -0.57 -6.40 -12.47
C LEU A 89 0.89 -6.81 -12.61
N ARG A 90 1.32 -7.90 -11.97
CA ARG A 90 2.68 -8.43 -12.11
C ARG A 90 2.98 -8.86 -13.55
N ALA A 91 2.07 -9.58 -14.20
CA ALA A 91 2.19 -9.94 -15.61
C ALA A 91 2.28 -8.69 -16.52
N ALA A 92 1.59 -7.62 -16.16
CA ALA A 92 1.68 -6.32 -16.82
C ALA A 92 2.91 -5.51 -16.39
N ALA A 93 3.87 -6.08 -15.62
CA ALA A 93 5.05 -5.42 -15.08
C ALA A 93 4.74 -4.10 -14.31
N VAL A 94 3.62 -4.08 -13.59
CA VAL A 94 3.28 -3.02 -12.64
C VAL A 94 3.87 -3.41 -11.28
N PRO A 95 4.76 -2.60 -10.68
CA PRO A 95 5.33 -2.88 -9.37
C PRO A 95 4.27 -3.03 -8.28
N VAL A 96 4.40 -4.08 -7.47
CA VAL A 96 3.59 -4.30 -6.27
C VAL A 96 4.41 -3.89 -5.05
N VAL A 97 3.87 -2.96 -4.26
CA VAL A 97 4.47 -2.51 -3.00
C VAL A 97 3.57 -2.94 -1.85
N TRP A 98 4.10 -3.77 -0.97
CA TRP A 98 3.51 -4.13 0.31
C TRP A 98 3.95 -3.11 1.35
N LEU A 99 3.04 -2.24 1.76
CA LEU A 99 3.26 -1.20 2.76
C LEU A 99 2.65 -1.67 4.08
N ASN A 100 3.48 -2.14 4.98
CA ASN A 100 3.04 -2.83 6.18
C ASN A 100 3.48 -2.13 7.46
N TRP A 101 2.72 -2.26 8.54
CA TRP A 101 3.22 -1.91 9.85
C TRP A 101 4.40 -2.80 10.24
N GLY A 102 5.47 -2.15 10.76
CA GLY A 102 6.67 -2.82 11.21
C GLY A 102 7.38 -1.98 12.27
N SER A 103 6.84 -1.93 13.50
CA SER A 103 7.48 -1.22 14.60
C SER A 103 8.76 -1.90 15.06
N ARG A 104 9.70 -1.13 15.61
CA ARG A 104 10.92 -1.66 16.21
C ARG A 104 10.60 -2.46 17.48
N PRO A 105 11.36 -3.55 17.79
CA PRO A 105 11.17 -4.30 19.03
C PRO A 105 11.35 -3.47 20.31
N ASP A 106 12.26 -2.48 20.27
CA ASP A 106 12.53 -1.57 21.38
C ASP A 106 11.55 -0.39 21.49
N ARG A 107 10.60 -0.28 20.54
CA ARG A 107 9.57 0.76 20.42
C ARG A 107 10.11 2.20 20.35
N LEU A 108 11.41 2.41 20.11
CA LEU A 108 12.01 3.76 20.05
C LEU A 108 11.53 4.62 18.88
N ASN A 109 10.86 4.02 17.90
CA ASN A 109 10.20 4.72 16.78
C ASN A 109 8.72 5.03 17.02
N LEU A 110 8.18 4.75 18.22
CA LEU A 110 6.77 4.96 18.58
C LEU A 110 6.67 6.08 19.62
N SER A 111 5.87 7.11 19.31
CA SER A 111 5.59 8.19 20.26
C SER A 111 4.57 7.75 21.32
N PRO A 112 4.56 8.38 22.52
CA PRO A 112 3.50 8.13 23.50
C PRO A 112 2.08 8.36 22.94
N ALA A 113 1.89 9.34 22.07
CA ALA A 113 0.62 9.59 21.41
C ALA A 113 0.17 8.41 20.56
N LEU A 114 1.09 7.82 19.80
CA LEU A 114 0.78 6.65 18.97
C LEU A 114 0.49 5.41 19.85
N LEU A 115 1.29 5.18 20.89
CA LEU A 115 1.04 4.09 21.84
C LEU A 115 -0.32 4.23 22.52
N HIS A 116 -0.72 5.46 22.87
CA HIS A 116 -2.02 5.75 23.47
C HIS A 116 -3.20 5.41 22.53
N VAL A 117 -3.08 5.71 21.23
CA VAL A 117 -4.12 5.36 20.24
C VAL A 117 -4.41 3.86 20.21
N TYR A 118 -3.38 3.03 20.35
CA TYR A 118 -3.51 1.57 20.32
C TYR A 118 -3.78 0.94 21.69
N ASN A 119 -3.60 1.68 22.77
CA ASN A 119 -3.85 1.22 24.15
C ASN A 119 -4.20 2.39 25.06
N GLY A 120 -5.33 3.03 24.80
CA GLY A 120 -5.78 4.25 25.51
C GLY A 120 -6.04 4.06 27.00
N SER A 121 -6.36 2.84 27.43
CA SER A 121 -6.57 2.51 28.86
C SER A 121 -5.27 2.17 29.59
N GLY A 122 -4.20 1.85 28.86
CA GLY A 122 -2.98 1.26 29.41
C GLY A 122 -3.11 -0.22 29.82
N ALA A 123 -4.32 -0.78 29.74
CA ALA A 123 -4.63 -2.15 30.19
C ALA A 123 -4.96 -3.12 29.02
N ALA A 124 -5.12 -2.60 27.81
CA ALA A 124 -5.39 -3.37 26.61
C ALA A 124 -4.09 -3.86 25.95
N THR A 125 -4.19 -4.82 25.02
CA THR A 125 -3.08 -5.23 24.17
C THR A 125 -2.84 -4.16 23.10
N GLY A 126 -1.69 -3.51 23.11
CA GLY A 126 -1.30 -2.46 22.18
C GLY A 126 -0.06 -2.79 21.37
N LEU A 127 0.52 -1.80 20.68
CA LEU A 127 1.70 -1.95 19.83
C LEU A 127 2.88 -2.59 20.58
N GLY A 128 3.39 -3.69 20.03
CA GLY A 128 4.53 -4.44 20.58
C GLY A 128 4.21 -5.26 21.82
N ASP A 129 2.96 -5.28 22.30
CA ASP A 129 2.56 -6.19 23.37
C ASP A 129 2.27 -7.59 22.80
N PRO A 130 2.49 -8.67 23.57
CA PRO A 130 2.21 -10.02 23.09
C PRO A 130 0.71 -10.25 22.93
N LEU A 131 0.30 -10.80 21.79
CA LEU A 131 -1.08 -11.25 21.57
C LEU A 131 -1.45 -12.38 22.52
N PRO A 132 -2.64 -12.36 23.16
CA PRO A 132 -3.05 -13.37 24.14
C PRO A 132 -3.02 -14.81 23.60
N GLY A 133 -3.35 -15.01 22.31
CA GLY A 133 -3.46 -16.36 21.73
C GLY A 133 -2.15 -16.91 21.17
N THR A 134 -1.33 -16.06 20.54
CA THR A 134 -0.13 -16.49 19.82
C THR A 134 1.17 -16.09 20.49
N GLY A 135 1.14 -15.14 21.42
CA GLY A 135 2.33 -14.54 22.00
C GLY A 135 3.12 -13.64 21.04
N SER A 136 2.66 -13.49 19.79
CA SER A 136 3.32 -12.64 18.79
C SER A 136 3.15 -11.16 19.14
N PRO A 137 4.23 -10.34 19.10
CA PRO A 137 4.13 -8.93 19.45
C PRO A 137 3.39 -8.16 18.33
N VAL A 138 2.38 -7.37 18.75
CA VAL A 138 1.48 -6.61 17.85
C VAL A 138 2.28 -5.67 16.95
N LEU A 139 2.09 -5.79 15.64
CA LEU A 139 2.63 -4.93 14.59
C LEU A 139 4.15 -4.70 14.67
N GLN A 140 4.89 -5.64 15.24
CA GLN A 140 6.35 -5.60 15.32
C GLN A 140 6.97 -6.19 14.05
N ALA A 141 7.96 -5.50 13.48
CA ALA A 141 8.68 -5.96 12.30
C ALA A 141 9.25 -7.39 12.51
N GLY A 142 9.00 -8.26 11.54
CA GLY A 142 9.45 -9.66 11.55
C GLY A 142 8.59 -10.63 12.37
N ALA A 143 7.67 -10.14 13.20
CA ALA A 143 6.76 -11.00 13.97
C ALA A 143 5.68 -11.63 13.07
N TRP A 144 5.12 -12.77 13.49
CA TRP A 144 4.00 -13.40 12.78
C TRP A 144 2.80 -12.46 12.63
N SER A 145 2.49 -11.71 13.66
CA SER A 145 1.40 -10.73 13.66
C SER A 145 1.54 -9.67 12.57
N ALA A 146 2.76 -9.26 12.25
CA ALA A 146 3.07 -8.30 11.20
C ALA A 146 3.28 -8.93 9.81
N GLN A 147 3.20 -10.25 9.66
CA GLN A 147 3.26 -10.90 8.35
C GLN A 147 1.95 -10.70 7.58
N LEU A 148 2.04 -10.75 6.26
CA LEU A 148 0.87 -10.78 5.39
C LEU A 148 0.01 -12.02 5.70
N VAL A 149 -1.30 -11.89 5.53
CA VAL A 149 -2.20 -13.04 5.61
C VAL A 149 -1.81 -14.08 4.56
N GLU A 150 -1.98 -15.36 4.91
CA GLU A 150 -1.52 -16.48 4.08
C GLU A 150 -2.12 -16.52 2.67
N GLU A 151 -3.31 -15.93 2.50
CA GLU A 151 -4.00 -15.88 1.22
C GLU A 151 -3.36 -14.89 0.22
N LEU A 152 -2.50 -13.97 0.69
CA LEU A 152 -1.83 -12.96 -0.12
C LEU A 152 -0.32 -13.22 -0.16
N VAL A 153 0.10 -14.04 -1.13
CA VAL A 153 1.49 -14.45 -1.26
C VAL A 153 2.29 -13.40 -2.02
N PRO A 154 3.30 -12.77 -1.38
CA PRO A 154 4.20 -11.86 -2.09
C PRO A 154 5.18 -12.64 -2.97
N GLU A 155 5.53 -12.07 -4.12
CA GLU A 155 6.56 -12.61 -5.01
C GLU A 155 7.94 -11.98 -4.74
N PRO A 156 9.04 -12.63 -5.14
CA PRO A 156 10.41 -12.13 -4.90
C PRO A 156 10.68 -10.74 -5.51
N ALA A 157 9.96 -10.38 -6.57
CA ALA A 157 10.08 -9.08 -7.24
C ALA A 157 9.24 -7.98 -6.57
N ASP A 158 8.35 -8.32 -5.65
CA ASP A 158 7.54 -7.35 -4.93
C ASP A 158 8.40 -6.54 -3.95
N ILE A 159 8.02 -5.30 -3.76
CA ILE A 159 8.72 -4.36 -2.88
C ILE A 159 8.04 -4.39 -1.50
N ARG A 160 8.84 -4.48 -0.45
CA ARG A 160 8.34 -4.42 0.93
C ARG A 160 8.84 -3.16 1.61
N VAL A 161 7.91 -2.45 2.25
CA VAL A 161 8.21 -1.23 3.02
C VAL A 161 7.51 -1.32 4.36
N ASP A 162 8.28 -1.29 5.43
CA ASP A 162 7.75 -1.19 6.78
C ASP A 162 7.53 0.27 7.16
N LYS A 163 6.37 0.55 7.74
CA LYS A 163 6.00 1.85 8.31
C LYS A 163 5.66 1.73 9.79
N HIS A 164 5.73 2.84 10.48
CA HIS A 164 5.32 2.98 11.88
C HIS A 164 4.55 4.28 12.12
N ARG A 165 3.95 4.80 11.06
CA ARG A 165 3.03 5.93 11.02
C ARG A 165 1.78 5.53 10.26
N MET A 166 0.69 6.30 10.35
CA MET A 166 -0.51 6.07 9.56
C MET A 166 -0.19 6.15 8.06
N SER A 167 0.55 7.17 7.63
CA SER A 167 1.04 7.29 6.27
C SER A 167 2.36 6.55 6.07
N GLY A 168 2.48 5.88 4.93
CA GLY A 168 3.72 5.23 4.49
C GLY A 168 4.76 6.18 3.91
N PHE A 169 4.46 7.47 3.73
CA PHE A 169 5.41 8.45 3.21
C PHE A 169 6.27 9.10 4.29
N TRP A 170 5.96 8.86 5.57
CA TRP A 170 6.74 9.41 6.68
C TRP A 170 7.68 8.37 7.28
N ASP A 171 8.95 8.74 7.38
CA ASP A 171 10.02 7.94 8.00
C ASP A 171 10.24 6.57 7.32
N THR A 172 9.95 6.47 6.00
CA THR A 172 10.15 5.26 5.21
C THR A 172 10.90 5.56 3.90
N PRO A 173 11.43 4.55 3.21
CA PRO A 173 12.04 4.72 1.90
C PRO A 173 11.03 4.78 0.74
N LEU A 174 9.71 4.79 0.99
CA LEU A 174 8.67 4.63 -0.05
C LEU A 174 8.81 5.66 -1.18
N ASP A 175 8.84 6.96 -0.85
CA ASP A 175 8.94 8.03 -1.87
C ASP A 175 10.21 7.90 -2.71
N SER A 176 11.35 7.61 -2.08
CA SER A 176 12.62 7.40 -2.79
C SER A 176 12.55 6.22 -3.76
N ILE A 177 11.92 5.13 -3.36
CA ILE A 177 11.71 3.95 -4.21
C ILE A 177 10.84 4.30 -5.41
N LEU A 178 9.68 4.93 -5.18
CA LEU A 178 8.74 5.31 -6.24
C LEU A 178 9.37 6.29 -7.25
N ARG A 179 10.14 7.29 -6.78
CA ARG A 179 10.88 8.19 -7.66
C ARG A 179 11.94 7.47 -8.49
N ASN A 180 12.66 6.54 -7.89
CA ASN A 180 13.64 5.72 -8.61
C ASN A 180 12.99 4.78 -9.63
N LEU A 181 11.79 4.30 -9.38
CA LEU A 181 10.98 3.53 -10.34
C LEU A 181 10.38 4.42 -11.45
N ARG A 182 10.45 5.74 -11.33
CA ARG A 182 9.82 6.71 -12.24
C ARG A 182 8.30 6.52 -12.31
N VAL A 183 7.70 6.23 -11.18
CA VAL A 183 6.26 6.11 -11.01
C VAL A 183 5.66 7.50 -10.79
N SER A 184 4.52 7.76 -11.40
CA SER A 184 3.72 8.98 -11.21
C SER A 184 2.28 8.69 -10.78
N THR A 185 1.79 7.48 -11.03
CA THR A 185 0.41 7.08 -10.70
C THR A 185 0.43 5.94 -9.69
N LEU A 186 -0.35 6.07 -8.63
CA LEU A 186 -0.42 5.08 -7.54
C LEU A 186 -1.84 4.55 -7.37
N LEU A 187 -1.97 3.22 -7.45
CA LEU A 187 -3.18 2.49 -7.07
C LEU A 187 -3.08 2.14 -5.58
N PHE A 188 -4.09 2.48 -4.78
CA PHE A 188 -4.14 2.16 -3.36
C PHE A 188 -5.16 1.08 -3.07
N ALA A 189 -4.79 0.15 -2.19
CA ALA A 189 -5.61 -0.96 -1.70
C ALA A 189 -5.24 -1.30 -0.25
N GLY A 190 -6.05 -2.10 0.43
CA GLY A 190 -5.76 -2.61 1.78
C GLY A 190 -6.62 -2.00 2.88
N VAL A 191 -6.09 -1.95 4.10
CA VAL A 191 -6.81 -1.57 5.34
C VAL A 191 -5.99 -0.64 6.23
N ASN A 192 -6.62 0.15 7.15
CA ASN A 192 -8.01 0.55 7.06
C ASN A 192 -8.15 1.70 6.08
N LEU A 193 -9.23 1.67 5.29
CA LEU A 193 -9.45 2.63 4.21
C LEU A 193 -9.38 4.09 4.67
N ASP A 194 -10.04 4.42 5.76
CA ASP A 194 -10.15 5.76 6.35
C ASP A 194 -8.96 6.16 7.23
N GLN A 195 -7.99 5.28 7.37
CA GLN A 195 -6.78 5.47 8.19
C GLN A 195 -5.51 5.34 7.33
N CYS A 196 -4.81 4.21 7.41
CA CYS A 196 -3.52 4.03 6.74
C CYS A 196 -3.59 4.21 5.23
N VAL A 197 -4.67 3.72 4.59
CA VAL A 197 -4.87 3.86 3.14
C VAL A 197 -5.09 5.33 2.79
N LEU A 198 -6.06 6.00 3.43
CA LEU A 198 -6.37 7.42 3.17
C LEU A 198 -5.16 8.32 3.42
N HIS A 199 -4.49 8.17 4.57
CA HIS A 199 -3.36 9.05 4.90
C HIS A 199 -2.17 8.85 3.96
N SER A 200 -1.90 7.60 3.53
CA SER A 200 -0.85 7.36 2.52
C SER A 200 -1.25 7.89 1.15
N LEU A 201 -2.53 7.76 0.77
CA LEU A 201 -3.05 8.30 -0.49
C LEU A 201 -3.00 9.84 -0.50
N ALA A 202 -3.39 10.49 0.59
CA ALA A 202 -3.37 11.94 0.71
C ALA A 202 -1.94 12.49 0.62
N ASP A 203 -0.99 11.90 1.35
CA ASP A 203 0.41 12.32 1.29
C ASP A 203 1.02 12.07 -0.10
N ALA A 204 0.67 10.97 -0.76
CA ALA A 204 1.05 10.73 -2.15
C ALA A 204 0.57 11.85 -3.06
N ASN A 205 -0.70 12.25 -2.93
CA ASN A 205 -1.27 13.37 -3.68
C ASN A 205 -0.52 14.69 -3.41
N PHE A 206 -0.24 14.99 -2.15
CA PHE A 206 0.53 16.20 -1.77
C PHE A 206 1.98 16.19 -2.29
N LEU A 207 2.56 15.01 -2.50
CA LEU A 207 3.88 14.83 -3.10
C LEU A 207 3.84 14.87 -4.64
N GLY A 208 2.65 15.00 -5.25
CA GLY A 208 2.47 15.16 -6.69
C GLY A 208 2.25 13.86 -7.46
N TYR A 209 1.89 12.77 -6.80
CA TYR A 209 1.43 11.55 -7.46
C TYR A 209 -0.04 11.66 -7.85
N ASP A 210 -0.42 11.06 -8.98
CA ASP A 210 -1.81 10.78 -9.32
C ASP A 210 -2.31 9.61 -8.47
N THR A 211 -3.35 9.82 -7.68
CA THR A 211 -3.82 8.83 -6.72
C THR A 211 -5.16 8.22 -7.11
N LEU A 212 -5.20 6.89 -7.10
CA LEU A 212 -6.34 6.08 -7.49
C LEU A 212 -6.63 5.05 -6.38
N LEU A 213 -7.87 5.02 -5.89
CA LEU A 213 -8.30 4.00 -4.92
C LEU A 213 -9.01 2.85 -5.65
N LEU A 214 -8.65 1.62 -5.33
CA LEU A 214 -9.38 0.41 -5.71
C LEU A 214 -10.47 0.15 -4.65
N GLU A 215 -11.73 0.55 -4.93
CA GLU A 215 -12.81 0.55 -3.93
C GLU A 215 -13.11 -0.83 -3.36
N ASP A 216 -13.10 -1.86 -4.21
CA ASP A 216 -13.36 -3.25 -3.82
C ASP A 216 -12.13 -3.96 -3.24
N CYS A 217 -10.95 -3.35 -3.35
CA CYS A 217 -9.70 -3.81 -2.76
C CYS A 217 -9.32 -3.05 -1.49
N ALA A 218 -10.18 -2.15 -0.98
CA ALA A 218 -9.92 -1.40 0.25
C ALA A 218 -11.14 -1.44 1.18
N ALA A 219 -10.89 -1.59 2.47
CA ALA A 219 -11.96 -1.69 3.46
C ALA A 219 -11.55 -1.12 4.82
N THR A 220 -12.52 -0.94 5.70
CA THR A 220 -12.30 -0.52 7.09
C THR A 220 -13.20 -1.31 8.04
N THR A 221 -12.73 -1.48 9.27
CA THR A 221 -13.53 -2.01 10.38
C THR A 221 -14.32 -0.94 11.12
N ASN A 222 -14.16 0.32 10.72
CA ASN A 222 -14.91 1.45 11.23
C ASN A 222 -16.34 1.51 10.65
N PRO A 223 -17.26 2.29 11.26
CA PRO A 223 -18.61 2.47 10.74
C PRO A 223 -18.65 2.95 9.27
N ASP A 224 -19.71 2.59 8.54
CA ASP A 224 -19.88 2.89 7.10
C ASP A 224 -19.69 4.36 6.75
N PHE A 225 -20.09 5.29 7.63
CA PHE A 225 -19.91 6.72 7.38
C PHE A 225 -18.43 7.12 7.24
N CYS A 226 -17.49 6.40 7.88
CA CYS A 226 -16.05 6.64 7.71
C CYS A 226 -15.60 6.28 6.29
N ARG A 227 -16.08 5.15 5.76
CA ARG A 227 -15.87 4.73 4.36
C ARG A 227 -16.45 5.77 3.40
N ASP A 228 -17.71 6.15 3.60
CA ASP A 228 -18.43 7.07 2.70
C ASP A 228 -17.79 8.46 2.68
N ALA A 229 -17.39 8.98 3.85
CA ALA A 229 -16.66 10.24 3.95
C ALA A 229 -15.29 10.15 3.24
N THR A 230 -14.59 9.02 3.38
CA THR A 230 -13.30 8.81 2.72
C THR A 230 -13.44 8.79 1.19
N ILE A 231 -14.41 8.06 0.66
CA ILE A 231 -14.69 8.02 -0.79
C ILE A 231 -15.06 9.42 -1.31
N LEU A 232 -15.89 10.15 -0.57
CA LEU A 232 -16.26 11.52 -0.92
C LEU A 232 -15.02 12.43 -0.99
N ASN A 233 -14.16 12.38 0.03
CA ASN A 233 -12.92 13.16 0.07
C ASN A 233 -11.99 12.81 -1.10
N ILE A 234 -11.85 11.51 -1.43
CA ILE A 234 -11.04 11.10 -2.58
C ILE A 234 -11.57 11.74 -3.86
N HIS A 235 -12.88 11.69 -4.11
CA HIS A 235 -13.47 12.27 -5.31
C HIS A 235 -13.36 13.80 -5.38
N GLN A 236 -13.42 14.47 -4.24
CA GLN A 236 -13.41 15.94 -4.19
C GLN A 236 -12.02 16.55 -4.13
N ILE A 237 -11.06 15.86 -3.53
CA ILE A 237 -9.77 16.48 -3.14
C ILE A 237 -8.57 15.74 -3.74
N PHE A 238 -8.58 14.39 -3.77
CA PHE A 238 -7.35 13.65 -4.01
C PHE A 238 -7.28 12.97 -5.37
N GLY A 239 -8.39 12.48 -5.95
CA GLY A 239 -8.29 11.77 -7.23
C GLY A 239 -9.52 10.97 -7.62
N PHE A 240 -9.32 9.68 -7.84
CA PHE A 240 -10.34 8.83 -8.45
C PHE A 240 -10.49 7.52 -7.69
N THR A 241 -11.65 6.88 -7.91
CA THR A 241 -11.87 5.50 -7.48
C THR A 241 -12.25 4.63 -8.66
N LEU A 242 -11.88 3.35 -8.62
CA LEU A 242 -12.18 2.36 -9.64
C LEU A 242 -12.34 0.97 -9.03
N LEU A 243 -12.87 0.02 -9.80
CA LEU A 243 -13.01 -1.37 -9.39
C LEU A 243 -11.90 -2.25 -9.98
N SER A 244 -11.47 -3.24 -9.23
CA SER A 244 -10.43 -4.18 -9.67
C SER A 244 -10.82 -4.95 -10.92
N GLY A 245 -12.11 -5.31 -11.06
CA GLY A 245 -12.63 -5.98 -12.25
C GLY A 245 -12.50 -5.15 -13.53
N ASP A 246 -12.80 -3.85 -13.47
CA ASP A 246 -12.63 -2.94 -14.60
C ASP A 246 -11.15 -2.78 -14.98
N LEU A 247 -10.27 -2.71 -13.97
CA LEU A 247 -8.83 -2.65 -14.21
C LEU A 247 -8.33 -3.94 -14.87
N ILE A 248 -8.70 -5.12 -14.36
CA ILE A 248 -8.34 -6.41 -14.95
C ILE A 248 -8.77 -6.50 -16.42
N ALA A 249 -9.98 -6.04 -16.73
CA ALA A 249 -10.50 -6.04 -18.11
C ALA A 249 -9.73 -5.10 -19.05
N ALA A 250 -9.14 -4.02 -18.51
CA ALA A 250 -8.35 -3.06 -19.27
C ALA A 250 -6.86 -3.43 -19.41
N LEU A 251 -6.36 -4.39 -18.61
CA LEU A 251 -4.98 -4.85 -18.71
C LEU A 251 -4.74 -5.65 -20.00
N PRO A 252 -3.53 -5.58 -20.59
CA PRO A 252 -3.16 -6.44 -21.71
C PRO A 252 -3.33 -7.92 -21.37
N ALA A 253 -3.67 -8.71 -22.40
CA ALA A 253 -3.81 -10.17 -22.29
C ALA A 253 -2.47 -10.84 -21.95
#